data_84b0e0c3d6742a792b67c06b3121451c
#
_entry.id   84b0e0c3d6742a792b67c06b3121451c
#
_cell.length_a   1.000
_cell.length_b   1.000
_cell.length_c   1.000
_cell.angle_alpha   90.00
_cell.angle_beta   90.00
_cell.angle_gamma   90.00
#
_symmetry.space_group_name_H-M   'P 1'
#
loop_
_entity.id
_entity.type
_entity.pdbx_description
1 polymer ?
#
loop_
_entity_poly.entity_id
_entity_poly.type
_entity_poly.pdbx_seq_one_letter_code
_entity_poly.pdbx_strand_id
1 'polypeptide(L)'
;LISGISIAAKSLNPDIKIIGVESALYPSMSRSLAGLSPQSGGDTLAEGIAVKTPGVLSRPIVAELVDDIILVNERQIEWAIGALIEHQRTISEGAGAAGLAAIYAFQKRFRNKRVGIVVCGGNIDSRLLGTILNRTLISDGRLVRIRIGISDEPGMLAKIAHSISQHHGNIIEVYHQRLFYNVPAKLAKLDVVIETRGSTHAHDIISTLKSIGFEVHLLDEQFQSH
;
A
#
# COMPACT_ATOMS: atom_id res chain seq x y z
N LEU A 1 -7.01 1.02 24.33
CA LEU A 1 -7.04 2.36 23.75
C LEU A 1 -8.49 2.81 23.51
N ILE A 2 -9.25 2.13 22.63
CA ILE A 2 -10.58 2.58 22.20
C ILE A 2 -11.58 2.72 23.38
N SER A 3 -11.55 1.82 24.37
CA SER A 3 -12.42 1.90 25.54
C SER A 3 -12.19 3.19 26.34
N GLY A 4 -10.91 3.54 26.60
CA GLY A 4 -10.58 4.80 27.29
C GLY A 4 -10.99 6.04 26.48
N ILE A 5 -10.73 6.01 25.15
CA ILE A 5 -11.14 7.11 24.25
C ILE A 5 -12.65 7.25 24.23
N SER A 6 -13.40 6.16 24.13
CA SER A 6 -14.87 6.21 24.06
C SER A 6 -15.50 6.76 25.36
N ILE A 7 -14.99 6.35 26.52
CA ILE A 7 -15.42 6.90 27.82
C ILE A 7 -15.17 8.42 27.85
N ALA A 8 -13.93 8.85 27.60
CA ALA A 8 -13.59 10.27 27.67
C ALA A 8 -14.31 11.11 26.62
N ALA A 9 -14.37 10.66 25.37
CA ALA A 9 -15.00 11.42 24.29
C ALA A 9 -16.51 11.52 24.46
N LYS A 10 -17.20 10.43 24.82
CA LYS A 10 -18.66 10.43 25.07
C LYS A 10 -19.04 11.23 26.32
N SER A 11 -18.16 11.31 27.33
CA SER A 11 -18.41 12.14 28.51
C SER A 11 -18.33 13.64 28.19
N LEU A 12 -17.47 14.03 27.24
CA LEU A 12 -17.33 15.42 26.78
C LEU A 12 -18.35 15.82 25.71
N ASN A 13 -18.69 14.89 24.83
CA ASN A 13 -19.67 15.06 23.77
C ASN A 13 -20.42 13.74 23.51
N PRO A 14 -21.62 13.56 24.08
CA PRO A 14 -22.39 12.31 23.91
C PRO A 14 -22.73 11.99 22.45
N ASP A 15 -22.83 12.98 21.59
CA ASP A 15 -23.21 12.82 20.19
C ASP A 15 -22.03 12.41 19.28
N ILE A 16 -20.79 12.43 19.78
CA ILE A 16 -19.61 12.02 19.00
C ILE A 16 -19.75 10.55 18.59
N LYS A 17 -19.46 10.27 17.32
CA LYS A 17 -19.44 8.89 16.82
C LYS A 17 -18.06 8.28 16.98
N ILE A 18 -17.98 7.16 17.66
CA ILE A 18 -16.76 6.40 17.89
C ILE A 18 -16.77 5.18 16.99
N ILE A 19 -15.79 5.11 16.10
CA ILE A 19 -15.62 3.99 15.16
C ILE A 19 -14.37 3.22 15.55
N GLY A 20 -14.52 1.95 15.86
CA GLY A 20 -13.39 1.03 16.04
C GLY A 20 -12.83 0.56 14.69
N VAL A 21 -11.56 0.23 14.67
CA VAL A 21 -10.90 -0.38 13.52
C VAL A 21 -10.13 -1.61 13.97
N GLU A 22 -10.34 -2.74 13.28
CA GLU A 22 -9.59 -3.97 13.48
C GLU A 22 -8.98 -4.45 12.16
N SER A 23 -7.88 -5.19 12.23
CA SER A 23 -7.39 -5.95 11.07
C SER A 23 -8.41 -7.03 10.69
N ALA A 24 -8.68 -7.21 9.41
CA ALA A 24 -9.53 -8.29 8.91
C ALA A 24 -8.98 -9.69 9.26
N LEU A 25 -7.67 -9.80 9.54
CA LEU A 25 -7.04 -11.03 10.01
C LEU A 25 -7.29 -11.29 11.51
N TYR A 26 -7.65 -10.26 12.28
CA TYR A 26 -7.86 -10.32 13.73
C TYR A 26 -9.16 -9.58 14.15
N PRO A 27 -10.34 -9.99 13.62
CA PRO A 27 -11.62 -9.31 13.91
C PRO A 27 -12.21 -9.76 15.25
N SER A 28 -11.41 -9.76 16.31
CA SER A 28 -11.77 -10.43 17.57
C SER A 28 -12.89 -9.72 18.34
N MET A 29 -12.86 -8.40 18.40
CA MET A 29 -13.89 -7.62 19.09
C MET A 29 -15.20 -7.63 18.32
N SER A 30 -15.17 -7.35 17.02
CA SER A 30 -16.38 -7.36 16.17
C SER A 30 -17.09 -8.71 16.20
N ARG A 31 -16.35 -9.81 16.09
CA ARG A 31 -16.91 -11.17 16.19
C ARG A 31 -17.46 -11.46 17.57
N SER A 32 -16.75 -11.07 18.64
CA SER A 32 -17.19 -11.25 20.03
C SER A 32 -18.49 -10.49 20.31
N LEU A 33 -18.64 -9.27 19.79
CA LEU A 33 -19.88 -8.49 19.92
C LEU A 33 -21.03 -9.12 19.15
N ALA A 34 -20.74 -9.74 18.00
CA ALA A 34 -21.74 -10.49 17.23
C ALA A 34 -22.06 -11.88 17.79
N GLY A 35 -21.47 -12.28 18.91
CA GLY A 35 -21.66 -13.63 19.49
C GLY A 35 -21.03 -14.76 18.70
N LEU A 36 -20.11 -14.46 17.79
CA LEU A 36 -19.41 -15.42 16.94
C LEU A 36 -18.14 -15.94 17.61
N SER A 37 -17.77 -17.17 17.27
CA SER A 37 -16.51 -17.77 17.73
C SER A 37 -15.30 -16.91 17.30
N PRO A 38 -14.24 -16.80 18.13
CA PRO A 38 -13.01 -16.13 17.73
C PRO A 38 -12.44 -16.71 16.43
N GLN A 39 -12.01 -15.84 15.56
CA GLN A 39 -11.28 -16.20 14.34
C GLN A 39 -10.12 -15.22 14.22
N SER A 40 -8.93 -15.74 14.12
CA SER A 40 -7.74 -14.91 13.97
C SER A 40 -6.64 -15.74 13.35
N GLY A 41 -5.80 -15.14 12.57
CA GLY A 41 -4.62 -15.79 12.01
C GLY A 41 -4.06 -15.08 10.79
N GLY A 42 -2.79 -15.34 10.56
CA GLY A 42 -2.00 -14.73 9.50
C GLY A 42 -1.09 -13.63 10.02
N ASP A 43 -0.12 -13.25 9.17
CA ASP A 43 0.81 -12.17 9.45
C ASP A 43 0.14 -10.84 9.10
N THR A 44 0.08 -9.94 10.07
CA THR A 44 -0.50 -8.61 9.89
C THR A 44 0.54 -7.52 10.13
N LEU A 45 0.48 -6.46 9.31
CA LEU A 45 1.26 -5.23 9.55
C LEU A 45 0.82 -4.50 10.83
N ALA A 46 -0.40 -4.76 11.31
CA ALA A 46 -0.97 -4.14 12.48
C ALA A 46 -0.80 -5.00 13.74
N GLU A 47 0.44 -5.41 14.07
CA GLU A 47 0.75 -6.29 15.21
C GLU A 47 0.17 -5.76 16.52
N GLY A 48 0.22 -4.45 16.75
CA GLY A 48 -0.30 -3.80 17.96
C GLY A 48 -1.81 -3.97 18.19
N ILE A 49 -2.57 -4.39 17.17
CA ILE A 49 -3.99 -4.72 17.24
C ILE A 49 -4.30 -6.17 16.84
N ALA A 50 -3.30 -7.03 16.72
CA ALA A 50 -3.44 -8.45 16.40
C ALA A 50 -3.94 -9.26 17.62
N VAL A 51 -5.08 -8.89 18.15
CA VAL A 51 -5.65 -9.46 19.38
C VAL A 51 -6.53 -10.66 19.02
N LYS A 52 -6.21 -11.83 19.60
CA LYS A 52 -6.98 -13.08 19.39
C LYS A 52 -8.26 -13.13 20.17
N THR A 53 -8.25 -12.59 21.41
CA THR A 53 -9.41 -12.59 22.32
C THR A 53 -9.57 -11.21 22.94
N PRO A 54 -10.76 -10.59 22.84
CA PRO A 54 -11.01 -9.30 23.47
C PRO A 54 -10.83 -9.34 24.98
N GLY A 55 -10.32 -8.23 25.54
CA GLY A 55 -10.19 -8.12 26.98
C GLY A 55 -11.54 -8.11 27.70
N VAL A 56 -11.60 -8.75 28.88
CA VAL A 56 -12.83 -8.89 29.68
C VAL A 56 -13.40 -7.53 30.06
N LEU A 57 -12.56 -6.56 30.43
CA LEU A 57 -13.00 -5.20 30.81
C LEU A 57 -13.33 -4.33 29.60
N SER A 58 -12.64 -4.49 28.49
CA SER A 58 -12.82 -3.64 27.31
C SER A 58 -14.06 -4.00 26.50
N ARG A 59 -14.44 -5.28 26.46
CA ARG A 59 -15.59 -5.75 25.67
C ARG A 59 -16.92 -5.07 26.04
N PRO A 60 -17.38 -5.02 27.31
CA PRO A 60 -18.63 -4.35 27.68
C PRO A 60 -18.57 -2.84 27.38
N ILE A 61 -17.45 -2.19 27.62
CA ILE A 61 -17.29 -0.75 27.30
C ILE A 61 -17.43 -0.49 25.81
N VAL A 62 -16.79 -1.32 24.97
CA VAL A 62 -16.91 -1.19 23.50
C VAL A 62 -18.33 -1.49 23.05
N ALA A 63 -18.99 -2.49 23.62
CA ALA A 63 -20.37 -2.83 23.31
C ALA A 63 -21.36 -1.65 23.57
N GLU A 64 -21.08 -0.84 24.58
CA GLU A 64 -21.95 0.27 25.00
C GLU A 64 -21.60 1.57 24.29
N LEU A 65 -20.31 1.89 24.16
CA LEU A 65 -19.86 3.24 23.79
C LEU A 65 -19.31 3.37 22.35
N VAL A 66 -19.02 2.28 21.67
CA VAL A 66 -18.50 2.30 20.29
C VAL A 66 -19.63 2.05 19.31
N ASP A 67 -19.84 2.99 18.40
CA ASP A 67 -20.98 2.98 17.48
C ASP A 67 -20.85 1.92 16.38
N ASP A 68 -19.60 1.58 15.97
CA ASP A 68 -19.34 0.54 14.95
C ASP A 68 -17.88 0.12 14.95
N ILE A 69 -17.59 -1.02 14.31
CA ILE A 69 -16.23 -1.52 14.08
C ILE A 69 -16.04 -1.81 12.60
N ILE A 70 -15.00 -1.21 12.00
CA ILE A 70 -14.60 -1.40 10.61
C ILE A 70 -13.43 -2.36 10.56
N LEU A 71 -13.48 -3.30 9.60
CA LEU A 71 -12.35 -4.19 9.30
C LEU A 71 -11.57 -3.65 8.12
N VAL A 72 -10.25 -3.59 8.26
CA VAL A 72 -9.31 -3.19 7.21
C VAL A 72 -8.37 -4.33 6.86
N ASN A 73 -8.05 -4.47 5.58
CA ASN A 73 -7.10 -5.47 5.11
C ASN A 73 -5.67 -4.94 5.05
N GLU A 74 -4.70 -5.84 4.83
CA GLU A 74 -3.28 -5.51 4.83
C GLU A 74 -2.89 -4.46 3.78
N ARG A 75 -3.48 -4.50 2.58
CA ARG A 75 -3.22 -3.50 1.53
C ARG A 75 -3.66 -2.09 1.93
N GLN A 76 -4.78 -1.98 2.63
CA GLN A 76 -5.30 -0.70 3.13
C GLN A 76 -4.41 -0.13 4.24
N ILE A 77 -3.90 -1.00 5.11
CA ILE A 77 -2.94 -0.62 6.18
C ILE A 77 -1.61 -0.19 5.55
N GLU A 78 -1.10 -0.95 4.61
CA GLU A 78 0.13 -0.63 3.87
C GLU A 78 0.04 0.74 3.19
N TRP A 79 -1.05 0.97 2.46
CA TRP A 79 -1.33 2.26 1.83
C TRP A 79 -1.34 3.40 2.86
N ALA A 80 -1.99 3.19 4.02
CA ALA A 80 -2.09 4.22 5.05
C ALA A 80 -0.74 4.58 5.67
N ILE A 81 0.15 3.59 5.87
CA ILE A 81 1.53 3.83 6.33
C ILE A 81 2.27 4.72 5.31
N GLY A 82 2.22 4.37 4.03
CA GLY A 82 2.82 5.16 2.95
C GLY A 82 2.28 6.59 2.90
N ALA A 83 0.95 6.75 2.95
CA ALA A 83 0.28 8.04 2.93
C ALA A 83 0.65 8.93 4.14
N LEU A 84 0.77 8.36 5.35
CA LEU A 84 1.22 9.12 6.53
C LEU A 84 2.64 9.67 6.35
N ILE A 85 3.53 8.90 5.75
CA ILE A 85 4.90 9.34 5.47
C ILE A 85 4.90 10.42 4.39
N GLU A 86 4.23 10.19 3.27
CA GLU A 86 4.27 11.10 2.13
C GLU A 86 3.58 12.45 2.41
N HIS A 87 2.43 12.44 3.08
CA HIS A 87 1.63 13.63 3.25
C HIS A 87 1.79 14.30 4.62
N GLN A 88 2.05 13.52 5.67
CA GLN A 88 2.16 14.03 7.05
C GLN A 88 3.58 14.01 7.60
N ARG A 89 4.55 13.41 6.88
CA ARG A 89 5.94 13.23 7.36
C ARG A 89 6.00 12.48 8.70
N THR A 90 5.03 11.59 8.92
CA THR A 90 4.88 10.85 10.16
C THR A 90 5.09 9.37 9.92
N ILE A 91 6.01 8.76 10.67
CA ILE A 91 6.22 7.31 10.67
C ILE A 91 5.24 6.70 11.66
N SER A 92 4.47 5.73 11.21
CA SER A 92 3.54 4.96 12.04
C SER A 92 3.69 3.47 11.76
N GLU A 93 3.52 2.66 12.79
CA GLU A 93 3.30 1.22 12.62
C GLU A 93 1.90 0.94 12.08
N GLY A 94 1.63 -0.30 11.65
CA GLY A 94 0.34 -0.67 11.05
C GLY A 94 -0.87 -0.42 11.95
N ALA A 95 -0.72 -0.68 13.26
CA ALA A 95 -1.79 -0.41 14.23
C ALA A 95 -2.14 1.08 14.31
N GLY A 96 -1.14 1.96 14.29
CA GLY A 96 -1.34 3.42 14.31
C GLY A 96 -1.90 3.96 12.98
N ALA A 97 -1.67 3.28 11.87
CA ALA A 97 -2.17 3.64 10.54
C ALA A 97 -3.61 3.15 10.27
N ALA A 98 -4.13 2.22 11.09
CA ALA A 98 -5.41 1.55 10.85
C ALA A 98 -6.60 2.54 10.72
N GLY A 99 -6.59 3.64 11.49
CA GLY A 99 -7.62 4.68 11.40
C GLY A 99 -7.67 5.34 10.01
N LEU A 100 -6.51 5.66 9.42
CA LEU A 100 -6.43 6.21 8.07
C LEU A 100 -6.80 5.17 7.02
N ALA A 101 -6.41 3.90 7.22
CA ALA A 101 -6.81 2.79 6.36
C ALA A 101 -8.33 2.64 6.28
N ALA A 102 -9.05 2.80 7.40
CA ALA A 102 -10.50 2.76 7.43
C ALA A 102 -11.14 3.92 6.65
N ILE A 103 -10.59 5.14 6.77
CA ILE A 103 -11.07 6.30 5.99
C ILE A 103 -10.89 6.06 4.50
N TYR A 104 -9.71 5.56 4.09
CA TYR A 104 -9.41 5.24 2.70
C TYR A 104 -10.35 4.17 2.13
N ALA A 105 -10.58 3.09 2.89
CA ALA A 105 -11.43 1.99 2.44
C ALA A 105 -12.92 2.38 2.33
N PHE A 106 -13.38 3.28 3.18
CA PHE A 106 -14.79 3.62 3.31
C PHE A 106 -15.06 5.11 3.10
N GLN A 107 -14.41 5.73 2.11
CA GLN A 107 -14.47 7.18 1.80
C GLN A 107 -15.89 7.75 1.77
N LYS A 108 -16.85 7.03 1.18
CA LYS A 108 -18.26 7.46 1.11
C LYS A 108 -18.88 7.66 2.49
N ARG A 109 -18.50 6.85 3.48
CA ARG A 109 -19.00 6.93 4.85
C ARG A 109 -18.51 8.18 5.58
N PHE A 110 -17.29 8.62 5.28
CA PHE A 110 -16.61 9.74 5.94
C PHE A 110 -16.71 11.06 5.17
N ARG A 111 -17.28 11.03 3.98
CA ARG A 111 -17.41 12.23 3.13
C ARG A 111 -18.20 13.31 3.83
N ASN A 112 -17.68 14.55 3.78
CA ASN A 112 -18.29 15.74 4.41
C ASN A 112 -18.40 15.66 5.95
N LYS A 113 -17.62 14.80 6.60
CA LYS A 113 -17.56 14.71 8.06
C LYS A 113 -16.21 15.22 8.56
N ARG A 114 -16.20 15.75 9.78
CA ARG A 114 -14.97 16.02 10.53
C ARG A 114 -14.58 14.74 11.24
N VAL A 115 -13.45 14.18 10.88
CA VAL A 115 -12.97 12.90 11.42
C VAL A 115 -11.62 13.14 12.11
N GLY A 116 -11.53 12.73 13.38
CA GLY A 116 -10.27 12.63 14.11
C GLY A 116 -9.78 11.19 14.08
N ILE A 117 -8.50 10.99 13.82
CA ILE A 117 -7.84 9.69 13.98
C ILE A 117 -6.71 9.82 14.99
N VAL A 118 -6.50 8.76 15.77
CA VAL A 118 -5.36 8.66 16.70
C VAL A 118 -4.27 7.88 15.99
N VAL A 119 -3.20 8.57 15.61
CA VAL A 119 -1.98 7.94 15.10
C VAL A 119 -1.08 7.65 16.29
N CYS A 120 -0.94 6.39 16.66
CA CYS A 120 -0.13 5.95 17.80
C CYS A 120 0.77 4.80 17.39
N GLY A 121 1.97 4.77 18.01
CA GLY A 121 2.97 3.75 17.71
C GLY A 121 3.78 4.05 16.43
N GLY A 122 5.09 3.96 16.58
CA GLY A 122 6.06 4.15 15.48
C GLY A 122 7.07 3.00 15.44
N ASN A 123 6.79 1.88 16.14
CA ASN A 123 7.69 0.74 16.21
C ASN A 123 7.52 -0.16 14.98
N ILE A 124 7.99 0.35 13.84
CA ILE A 124 8.02 -0.40 12.58
C ILE A 124 9.46 -0.78 12.23
N ASP A 125 9.66 -2.01 11.81
CA ASP A 125 10.96 -2.48 11.33
C ASP A 125 11.40 -1.71 10.07
N SER A 126 12.67 -1.30 10.04
CA SER A 126 13.20 -0.46 8.95
C SER A 126 13.16 -1.15 7.59
N ARG A 127 13.37 -2.47 7.53
CA ARG A 127 13.30 -3.25 6.30
C ARG A 127 11.85 -3.34 5.80
N LEU A 128 10.91 -3.59 6.72
CA LEU A 128 9.48 -3.60 6.41
C LEU A 128 9.03 -2.24 5.89
N LEU A 129 9.44 -1.16 6.56
CA LEU A 129 9.16 0.21 6.12
C LEU A 129 9.70 0.48 4.71
N GLY A 130 10.96 0.10 4.42
CA GLY A 130 11.54 0.22 3.09
C GLY A 130 10.76 -0.56 2.03
N THR A 131 10.26 -1.76 2.37
CA THR A 131 9.40 -2.54 1.48
C THR A 131 8.08 -1.83 1.20
N ILE A 132 7.41 -1.29 2.23
CA ILE A 132 6.15 -0.57 2.10
C ILE A 132 6.33 0.67 1.21
N LEU A 133 7.40 1.45 1.43
CA LEU A 133 7.68 2.64 0.62
C LEU A 133 7.93 2.30 -0.85
N ASN A 134 8.70 1.25 -1.15
CA ASN A 134 8.90 0.79 -2.52
C ASN A 134 7.57 0.36 -3.17
N ARG A 135 6.72 -0.36 -2.44
CA ARG A 135 5.40 -0.78 -2.94
C ARG A 135 4.47 0.41 -3.17
N THR A 136 4.55 1.45 -2.34
CA THR A 136 3.83 2.71 -2.56
C THR A 136 4.30 3.36 -3.85
N LEU A 137 5.61 3.48 -4.09
CA LEU A 137 6.16 4.02 -5.34
C LEU A 137 5.72 3.21 -6.57
N ILE A 138 5.68 1.88 -6.47
CA ILE A 138 5.19 1.01 -7.54
C ILE A 138 3.70 1.25 -7.77
N SER A 139 2.89 1.26 -6.73
CA SER A 139 1.43 1.48 -6.82
C SER A 139 1.08 2.83 -7.46
N ASP A 140 1.88 3.85 -7.20
CA ASP A 140 1.70 5.20 -7.76
C ASP A 140 2.28 5.34 -9.18
N GLY A 141 2.90 4.29 -9.70
CA GLY A 141 3.60 4.30 -10.98
C GLY A 141 4.84 5.19 -11.00
N ARG A 142 5.40 5.50 -9.83
CA ARG A 142 6.65 6.25 -9.67
C ARG A 142 7.88 5.36 -9.78
N LEU A 143 7.70 4.07 -9.62
CA LEU A 143 8.71 3.05 -9.87
C LEU A 143 8.06 1.97 -10.74
N VAL A 144 8.56 1.77 -11.96
CA VAL A 144 8.00 0.80 -12.90
C VAL A 144 9.09 -0.12 -13.43
N ARG A 145 8.75 -1.37 -13.64
CA ARG A 145 9.63 -2.34 -14.30
C ARG A 145 9.06 -2.70 -15.66
N ILE A 146 9.83 -2.43 -16.70
CA ILE A 146 9.45 -2.77 -18.08
C ILE A 146 10.40 -3.81 -18.64
N ARG A 147 9.87 -4.67 -19.50
CA ARG A 147 10.63 -5.62 -20.30
C ARG A 147 10.63 -5.17 -21.74
N ILE A 148 11.79 -5.10 -22.34
CA ILE A 148 12.00 -4.65 -23.72
C ILE A 148 12.63 -5.78 -24.51
N GLY A 149 11.98 -6.16 -25.63
CA GLY A 149 12.58 -7.05 -26.63
C GLY A 149 13.59 -6.27 -27.46
N ILE A 150 14.80 -6.79 -27.57
CA ILE A 150 15.89 -6.15 -28.34
C ILE A 150 16.58 -7.16 -29.26
N SER A 151 17.16 -6.67 -30.38
CA SER A 151 18.19 -7.44 -31.11
C SER A 151 19.50 -7.43 -30.31
N ASP A 152 20.24 -8.53 -30.38
CA ASP A 152 21.55 -8.62 -29.69
C ASP A 152 22.63 -7.93 -30.51
N GLU A 153 22.48 -6.62 -30.73
CA GLU A 153 23.37 -5.77 -31.49
C GLU A 153 23.98 -4.67 -30.61
N PRO A 154 25.23 -4.25 -30.94
CA PRO A 154 25.85 -3.12 -30.24
C PRO A 154 25.00 -1.84 -30.35
N GLY A 155 24.91 -1.08 -29.25
CA GLY A 155 24.20 0.21 -29.22
C GLY A 155 22.73 0.16 -28.82
N MET A 156 22.07 -1.01 -28.75
CA MET A 156 20.64 -1.10 -28.42
C MET A 156 20.34 -0.57 -27.02
N LEU A 157 21.15 -0.90 -26.02
CA LEU A 157 21.03 -0.37 -24.66
C LEU A 157 21.18 1.16 -24.65
N ALA A 158 22.16 1.70 -25.40
CA ALA A 158 22.36 3.15 -25.47
C ALA A 158 21.15 3.88 -26.07
N LYS A 159 20.54 3.32 -27.10
CA LYS A 159 19.34 3.86 -27.74
C LYS A 159 18.15 3.90 -26.77
N ILE A 160 17.94 2.83 -26.01
CA ILE A 160 16.88 2.74 -25.00
C ILE A 160 17.13 3.74 -23.87
N ALA A 161 18.34 3.76 -23.31
CA ALA A 161 18.70 4.66 -22.22
C ALA A 161 18.56 6.13 -22.64
N HIS A 162 18.97 6.47 -23.87
CA HIS A 162 18.78 7.82 -24.42
C HIS A 162 17.30 8.18 -24.53
N SER A 163 16.46 7.29 -25.06
CA SER A 163 15.01 7.53 -25.16
C SER A 163 14.34 7.75 -23.81
N ILE A 164 14.67 6.94 -22.79
CA ILE A 164 14.16 7.09 -21.43
C ILE A 164 14.59 8.44 -20.83
N SER A 165 15.88 8.80 -21.00
CA SER A 165 16.45 10.07 -20.51
C SER A 165 15.82 11.30 -21.15
N GLN A 166 15.54 11.29 -22.45
CA GLN A 166 14.85 12.38 -23.15
C GLN A 166 13.44 12.66 -22.58
N HIS A 167 12.82 11.66 -21.99
CA HIS A 167 11.53 11.78 -21.32
C HIS A 167 11.68 11.94 -19.80
N HIS A 168 12.88 12.29 -19.31
CA HIS A 168 13.15 12.50 -17.87
C HIS A 168 12.87 11.29 -16.97
N GLY A 169 12.88 10.08 -17.50
CA GLY A 169 12.90 8.85 -16.71
C GLY A 169 14.30 8.60 -16.15
N ASN A 170 14.40 8.22 -14.88
CA ASN A 170 15.66 7.85 -14.25
C ASN A 170 15.77 6.32 -14.18
N ILE A 171 16.80 5.75 -14.81
CA ILE A 171 17.04 4.31 -14.80
C ILE A 171 17.70 3.93 -13.46
N ILE A 172 17.03 3.10 -12.68
CA ILE A 172 17.51 2.61 -11.38
C ILE A 172 18.30 1.30 -11.57
N GLU A 173 17.75 0.36 -12.35
CA GLU A 173 18.35 -0.95 -12.56
C GLU A 173 18.16 -1.41 -14.01
N VAL A 174 19.14 -2.17 -14.50
CA VAL A 174 19.10 -2.80 -15.82
C VAL A 174 19.54 -4.25 -15.70
N TYR A 175 18.69 -5.16 -16.13
CA TYR A 175 18.98 -6.58 -16.20
C TYR A 175 19.00 -7.02 -17.66
N HIS A 176 20.20 -7.20 -18.20
CA HIS A 176 20.40 -7.68 -19.55
C HIS A 176 20.58 -9.20 -19.56
N GLN A 177 19.54 -9.92 -19.92
CA GLN A 177 19.52 -11.38 -19.89
C GLN A 177 19.56 -11.95 -21.30
N ARG A 178 20.66 -12.68 -21.62
CA ARG A 178 20.91 -13.31 -22.92
C ARG A 178 20.74 -14.83 -22.89
N LEU A 179 21.09 -15.48 -21.76
CA LEU A 179 21.29 -16.93 -21.70
C LEU A 179 20.13 -17.72 -21.09
N PHE A 180 19.25 -17.10 -20.32
CA PHE A 180 18.24 -17.80 -19.50
C PHE A 180 16.82 -17.69 -20.02
N TYR A 181 16.60 -17.04 -21.17
CA TYR A 181 15.29 -16.98 -21.82
C TYR A 181 15.24 -17.87 -23.05
N ASN A 182 14.12 -18.55 -23.24
CA ASN A 182 13.83 -19.29 -24.48
C ASN A 182 13.44 -18.30 -25.60
N VAL A 183 14.42 -17.55 -26.08
CA VAL A 183 14.29 -16.59 -27.19
C VAL A 183 15.23 -16.99 -28.32
N PRO A 184 14.89 -16.67 -29.61
CA PRO A 184 15.80 -16.91 -30.73
C PRO A 184 17.18 -16.29 -30.47
N ALA A 185 18.24 -16.97 -30.96
CA ALA A 185 19.63 -16.63 -30.67
C ALA A 185 20.08 -15.19 -31.04
N LYS A 186 19.31 -14.49 -31.88
CA LYS A 186 19.54 -13.08 -32.26
C LYS A 186 18.75 -12.07 -31.43
N LEU A 187 17.96 -12.53 -30.45
CA LEU A 187 17.14 -11.69 -29.61
C LEU A 187 17.58 -11.77 -28.16
N ALA A 188 17.41 -10.69 -27.45
CA ALA A 188 17.63 -10.60 -26.00
C ALA A 188 16.45 -9.87 -25.34
N LYS A 189 16.33 -10.05 -24.02
CA LYS A 189 15.38 -9.29 -23.21
C LYS A 189 16.12 -8.38 -22.25
N LEU A 190 15.68 -7.15 -22.18
CA LEU A 190 16.18 -6.14 -21.27
C LEU A 190 15.09 -5.78 -20.29
N ASP A 191 15.29 -6.07 -19.01
CA ASP A 191 14.41 -5.57 -17.97
C ASP A 191 15.00 -4.29 -17.40
N VAL A 192 14.21 -3.23 -17.37
CA VAL A 192 14.64 -1.91 -16.89
C VAL A 192 13.69 -1.45 -15.80
N VAL A 193 14.25 -1.08 -14.65
CA VAL A 193 13.51 -0.41 -13.57
C VAL A 193 13.71 1.09 -13.71
N ILE A 194 12.61 1.82 -13.82
CA ILE A 194 12.60 3.26 -14.11
C ILE A 194 11.84 3.98 -12.99
N GLU A 195 12.49 5.00 -12.44
CA GLU A 195 11.83 5.98 -11.62
C GLU A 195 11.15 7.02 -12.52
N THR A 196 9.88 7.29 -12.24
CA THR A 196 9.04 8.22 -12.99
C THR A 196 8.31 9.19 -12.06
N ARG A 197 7.56 10.13 -12.62
CA ARG A 197 6.74 11.08 -11.83
C ARG A 197 5.35 10.55 -11.51
N GLY A 198 4.99 9.37 -12.01
CA GLY A 198 3.70 8.71 -11.82
C GLY A 198 3.25 7.97 -13.07
N SER A 199 2.08 7.34 -13.01
CA SER A 199 1.56 6.43 -14.04
C SER A 199 1.48 7.06 -15.44
N THR A 200 1.03 8.30 -15.57
CA THR A 200 0.98 9.00 -16.88
C THR A 200 2.37 9.11 -17.49
N HIS A 201 3.36 9.54 -16.73
CA HIS A 201 4.74 9.67 -17.19
C HIS A 201 5.34 8.31 -17.58
N ALA A 202 5.04 7.25 -16.85
CA ALA A 202 5.46 5.89 -17.19
C ALA A 202 4.86 5.45 -18.54
N HIS A 203 3.59 5.74 -18.79
CA HIS A 203 2.92 5.45 -20.06
C HIS A 203 3.52 6.22 -21.23
N ASP A 204 3.90 7.50 -21.04
CA ASP A 204 4.54 8.31 -22.08
C ASP A 204 5.89 7.69 -22.49
N ILE A 205 6.71 7.27 -21.54
CA ILE A 205 7.99 6.58 -21.78
C ILE A 205 7.76 5.29 -22.56
N ILE A 206 6.82 4.45 -22.12
CA ILE A 206 6.50 3.17 -22.76
C ILE A 206 6.01 3.41 -24.21
N SER A 207 5.12 4.39 -24.42
CA SER A 207 4.57 4.73 -25.72
C SER A 207 5.66 5.20 -26.68
N THR A 208 6.59 6.01 -26.21
CA THR A 208 7.74 6.47 -27.01
C THR A 208 8.63 5.30 -27.40
N LEU A 209 9.00 4.41 -26.48
CA LEU A 209 9.79 3.23 -26.79
C LEU A 209 9.10 2.34 -27.85
N LYS A 210 7.79 2.16 -27.75
CA LYS A 210 6.99 1.43 -28.74
C LYS A 210 6.99 2.13 -30.11
N SER A 211 6.88 3.46 -30.14
CA SER A 211 6.83 4.24 -31.39
C SER A 211 8.15 4.18 -32.19
N ILE A 212 9.28 3.98 -31.52
CA ILE A 212 10.60 3.80 -32.17
C ILE A 212 10.94 2.34 -32.45
N GLY A 213 9.93 1.44 -32.32
CA GLY A 213 10.00 0.05 -32.80
C GLY A 213 10.39 -0.99 -31.76
N PHE A 214 10.43 -0.66 -30.46
CA PHE A 214 10.67 -1.65 -29.42
C PHE A 214 9.37 -2.36 -29.00
N GLU A 215 9.45 -3.66 -28.78
CA GLU A 215 8.42 -4.42 -28.08
C GLU A 215 8.60 -4.19 -26.57
N VAL A 216 7.60 -3.56 -25.91
CA VAL A 216 7.68 -3.19 -24.49
C VAL A 216 6.49 -3.73 -23.73
N HIS A 217 6.78 -4.44 -22.64
CA HIS A 217 5.79 -4.96 -21.70
C HIS A 217 6.04 -4.40 -20.30
N LEU A 218 4.99 -3.90 -19.66
CA LEU A 218 5.03 -3.58 -18.22
C LEU A 218 4.96 -4.88 -17.43
N LEU A 219 5.87 -5.06 -16.47
CA LEU A 219 5.96 -6.30 -15.67
C LEU A 219 5.19 -6.24 -14.34
N ASP A 220 4.64 -5.09 -13.99
CA ASP A 220 3.89 -4.91 -12.76
C ASP A 220 2.43 -5.29 -12.98
N GLU A 221 1.97 -6.39 -12.39
CA GLU A 221 0.58 -6.88 -12.47
C GLU A 221 -0.45 -5.91 -11.88
N GLN A 222 -0.04 -4.88 -11.13
CA GLN A 222 -0.94 -3.97 -10.41
C GLN A 222 -1.55 -2.86 -11.30
N PHE A 223 -1.04 -2.63 -12.50
CA PHE A 223 -1.54 -1.59 -13.42
C PHE A 223 -2.68 -2.05 -14.35
N GLN A 224 -3.14 -3.30 -14.25
CA GLN A 224 -4.16 -3.85 -15.16
C GLN A 224 -5.61 -3.68 -14.68
N SER A 225 -5.87 -3.02 -13.56
CA SER A 225 -7.23 -2.88 -13.01
C SER A 225 -7.48 -1.46 -12.48
N HIS A 226 -7.76 -0.55 -13.39
CA HIS A 226 -8.59 0.65 -13.13
C HIS A 226 -9.32 1.04 -14.40
#